data_b71d24d9c5def42f50ce63a0a5c6832c
#
_entry.id   b71d24d9c5def42f50ce63a0a5c6832c
#
_cell.length_a   1.000
_cell.length_b   1.000
_cell.length_c   1.000
_cell.angle_alpha   90.00
_cell.angle_beta   90.00
_cell.angle_gamma   90.00
#
_symmetry.space_group_name_H-M   'P 1'
#
loop_
_entity.id
_entity.type
_entity.pdbx_description
1 polymer ?
#
loop_
_entity_poly.entity_id
_entity_poly.type
_entity_poly.pdbx_seq_one_letter_code
_entity_poly.pdbx_strand_id
1 'polypeptide(L)'
;MALVTVQLVIRLMDESDPETMSAAFTALGWHKPPEMYQRYLAEQEEGRRLPFLAEWRGEFAGYVTLQWVSDYRPFAERQIPEISDLNVLPPHRRQGIGNALLDRAESAASARSKVVGIGVGLYSDYGAAQRIYVRRGYLPDGQGIMYRNQPVEPGATITIDDEAALMLTRPVG
;
A
#
# COMPACT_ATOMS: atom_id res chain seq x y z
N MET A 1 9.56 -35.76 12.24
CA MET A 1 8.95 -34.43 12.53
C MET A 1 8.94 -33.64 11.24
N ALA A 2 7.78 -33.46 10.63
CA ALA A 2 7.68 -32.60 9.44
C ALA A 2 7.88 -31.16 9.90
N LEU A 3 8.88 -30.48 9.34
CA LEU A 3 9.05 -29.04 9.48
C LEU A 3 7.79 -28.38 8.88
N VAL A 4 6.98 -27.74 9.72
CA VAL A 4 5.88 -26.90 9.24
C VAL A 4 6.53 -25.72 8.52
N THR A 5 6.63 -25.78 7.21
CA THR A 5 7.10 -24.66 6.42
C THR A 5 6.02 -23.59 6.46
N VAL A 6 6.28 -22.51 7.18
CA VAL A 6 5.39 -21.33 7.15
C VAL A 6 5.39 -20.81 5.71
N GLN A 7 4.25 -20.90 5.04
CA GLN A 7 4.16 -20.53 3.63
C GLN A 7 4.18 -19.02 3.39
N LEU A 8 3.59 -18.25 4.29
CA LEU A 8 3.51 -16.80 4.21
C LEU A 8 4.08 -16.17 5.46
N VAL A 9 5.02 -15.24 5.28
CA VAL A 9 5.57 -14.39 6.34
C VAL A 9 5.33 -12.95 5.97
N ILE A 10 4.82 -12.13 6.91
CA ILE A 10 4.73 -10.67 6.78
C ILE A 10 5.68 -10.06 7.81
N ARG A 11 6.65 -9.30 7.35
CA ARG A 11 7.65 -8.65 8.20
C ARG A 11 7.92 -7.21 7.77
N LEU A 12 8.56 -6.43 8.62
CA LEU A 12 9.10 -5.13 8.21
C LEU A 12 10.25 -5.32 7.21
N MET A 13 10.41 -4.32 6.36
CA MET A 13 11.55 -4.20 5.44
C MET A 13 12.86 -4.05 6.23
N ASP A 14 13.93 -4.63 5.73
CA ASP A 14 15.28 -4.46 6.24
C ASP A 14 16.28 -4.04 5.14
N GLU A 15 17.52 -3.79 5.51
CA GLU A 15 18.56 -3.26 4.61
C GLU A 15 18.87 -4.18 3.42
N SER A 16 18.55 -5.46 3.50
CA SER A 16 18.81 -6.43 2.43
C SER A 16 17.73 -6.45 1.34
N ASP A 17 16.57 -5.82 1.59
CA ASP A 17 15.41 -5.94 0.72
C ASP A 17 15.40 -5.04 -0.53
N PRO A 18 15.92 -3.80 -0.51
CA PRO A 18 15.79 -2.87 -1.64
C PRO A 18 16.21 -3.43 -2.98
N GLU A 19 17.35 -4.10 -3.04
CA GLU A 19 17.86 -4.69 -4.29
C GLU A 19 17.00 -5.86 -4.76
N THR A 20 16.61 -6.75 -3.85
CA THR A 20 15.74 -7.90 -4.14
C THR A 20 14.37 -7.45 -4.66
N MET A 21 13.77 -6.45 -4.02
CA MET A 21 12.48 -5.90 -4.43
C MET A 21 12.57 -5.24 -5.80
N SER A 22 13.58 -4.38 -6.00
CA SER A 22 13.80 -3.70 -7.27
C SER A 22 14.02 -4.70 -8.42
N ALA A 23 14.85 -5.73 -8.20
CA ALA A 23 15.08 -6.78 -9.20
C ALA A 23 13.80 -7.53 -9.58
N ALA A 24 12.95 -7.85 -8.59
CA ALA A 24 11.68 -8.54 -8.82
C ALA A 24 10.73 -7.72 -9.70
N PHE A 25 10.62 -6.40 -9.47
CA PHE A 25 9.79 -5.51 -10.29
C PHE A 25 10.40 -5.24 -11.66
N THR A 26 11.72 -5.09 -11.75
CA THR A 26 12.44 -4.94 -13.03
C THR A 26 12.21 -6.14 -13.94
N ALA A 27 12.21 -7.35 -13.40
CA ALA A 27 11.91 -8.57 -14.15
C ALA A 27 10.49 -8.58 -14.76
N LEU A 28 9.57 -7.78 -14.23
CA LEU A 28 8.22 -7.58 -14.74
C LEU A 28 8.12 -6.38 -15.71
N GLY A 29 9.23 -5.68 -15.98
CA GLY A 29 9.24 -4.45 -16.77
C GLY A 29 8.72 -3.21 -16.00
N TRP A 30 8.62 -3.29 -14.68
CA TRP A 30 8.15 -2.18 -13.83
C TRP A 30 9.33 -1.43 -13.24
N HIS A 31 9.35 -0.12 -13.46
CA HIS A 31 10.42 0.72 -12.93
C HIS A 31 10.17 1.09 -11.46
N LYS A 32 10.80 0.33 -10.56
CA LYS A 32 10.82 0.60 -9.12
C LYS A 32 12.28 0.51 -8.63
N PRO A 33 13.04 1.62 -8.71
CA PRO A 33 14.47 1.61 -8.41
C PRO A 33 14.74 1.37 -6.91
N PRO A 34 15.89 0.78 -6.55
CA PRO A 34 16.21 0.45 -5.15
C PRO A 34 16.26 1.68 -4.25
N GLU A 35 16.60 2.86 -4.78
CA GLU A 35 16.62 4.13 -4.04
C GLU A 35 15.26 4.49 -3.45
N MET A 36 14.17 4.09 -4.10
CA MET A 36 12.82 4.27 -3.57
C MET A 36 12.63 3.49 -2.26
N TYR A 37 13.10 2.25 -2.22
CA TYR A 37 13.00 1.40 -1.03
C TYR A 37 14.00 1.80 0.05
N GLN A 38 15.20 2.26 -0.33
CA GLN A 38 16.17 2.84 0.60
C GLN A 38 15.58 4.07 1.32
N ARG A 39 14.83 4.91 0.60
CA ARG A 39 14.08 6.02 1.22
C ARG A 39 13.02 5.51 2.20
N TYR A 40 12.31 4.42 1.89
CA TYR A 40 11.35 3.83 2.82
C TYR A 40 12.01 3.31 4.10
N LEU A 41 13.20 2.74 4.01
CA LEU A 41 14.00 2.36 5.18
C LEU A 41 14.38 3.57 6.04
N ALA A 42 14.85 4.65 5.42
CA ALA A 42 15.16 5.87 6.15
C ALA A 42 13.91 6.45 6.84
N GLU A 43 12.78 6.46 6.17
CA GLU A 43 11.50 6.88 6.75
C GLU A 43 11.02 5.95 7.87
N GLN A 44 11.34 4.65 7.80
CA GLN A 44 11.08 3.68 8.87
C GLN A 44 11.93 3.98 10.10
N GLU A 45 13.22 4.23 9.94
CA GLU A 45 14.13 4.61 11.04
C GLU A 45 13.70 5.90 11.73
N GLU A 46 13.18 6.87 10.96
CA GLU A 46 12.62 8.13 11.47
C GLU A 46 11.22 7.96 12.09
N GLY A 47 10.63 6.77 12.04
CA GLY A 47 9.30 6.49 12.57
C GLY A 47 8.16 7.11 11.78
N ARG A 48 8.38 7.49 10.51
CA ARG A 48 7.38 8.10 9.61
C ARG A 48 6.62 7.10 8.75
N ARG A 49 7.21 5.93 8.47
CA ARG A 49 6.65 4.89 7.60
C ARG A 49 6.89 3.49 8.17
N LEU A 50 5.99 2.57 7.89
CA LEU A 50 6.15 1.14 8.15
C LEU A 50 5.98 0.38 6.81
N PRO A 51 7.06 0.02 6.12
CA PRO A 51 7.01 -0.84 4.95
C PRO A 51 6.98 -2.31 5.38
N PHE A 52 5.93 -3.04 5.01
CA PHE A 52 5.77 -4.47 5.29
C PHE A 52 5.98 -5.27 4.01
N LEU A 53 6.81 -6.31 4.10
CA LEU A 53 7.03 -7.29 3.05
C LEU A 53 6.24 -8.56 3.30
N ALA A 54 5.82 -9.18 2.20
CA ALA A 54 5.33 -10.54 2.18
C ALA A 54 6.38 -11.46 1.53
N GLU A 55 6.72 -12.53 2.23
CA GLU A 55 7.51 -13.64 1.69
C GLU A 55 6.60 -14.86 1.55
N TRP A 56 6.60 -15.46 0.37
CA TRP A 56 5.89 -16.71 0.09
C TRP A 56 6.91 -17.81 -0.13
N ARG A 57 6.95 -18.79 0.78
CA ARG A 57 7.92 -19.90 0.76
C ARG A 57 9.38 -19.44 0.73
N GLY A 58 9.68 -18.30 1.37
CA GLY A 58 11.02 -17.72 1.44
C GLY A 58 11.39 -16.81 0.26
N GLU A 59 10.46 -16.55 -0.68
CA GLU A 59 10.67 -15.64 -1.80
C GLU A 59 9.84 -14.37 -1.63
N PHE A 60 10.38 -13.23 -2.04
CA PHE A 60 9.65 -11.96 -2.05
C PHE A 60 8.39 -12.07 -2.93
N ALA A 61 7.24 -11.76 -2.37
CA ALA A 61 5.95 -11.91 -3.03
C ALA A 61 5.15 -10.61 -3.17
N GLY A 62 5.45 -9.60 -2.37
CA GLY A 62 4.75 -8.33 -2.40
C GLY A 62 5.07 -7.45 -1.20
N TYR A 63 4.50 -6.24 -1.18
CA TYR A 63 4.68 -5.31 -0.08
C TYR A 63 3.52 -4.32 0.03
N VAL A 64 3.47 -3.62 1.15
CA VAL A 64 2.57 -2.48 1.41
C VAL A 64 3.29 -1.52 2.34
N THR A 65 2.95 -0.25 2.31
CA THR A 65 3.47 0.72 3.28
C THR A 65 2.35 1.41 4.05
N LEU A 66 2.63 1.79 5.29
CA LEU A 66 1.79 2.64 6.13
C LEU A 66 2.56 3.93 6.43
N GLN A 67 2.06 5.07 5.96
CA GLN A 67 2.58 6.40 6.29
C GLN A 67 1.78 6.99 7.45
N TRP A 68 2.47 7.49 8.48
CA TRP A 68 1.81 8.12 9.63
C TRP A 68 1.28 9.52 9.31
N VAL A 69 1.90 10.22 8.38
CA VAL A 69 1.45 11.50 7.84
C VAL A 69 1.28 11.35 6.34
N SER A 70 0.06 11.47 5.87
CA SER A 70 -0.27 11.37 4.45
C SER A 70 0.13 12.63 3.69
N ASP A 71 0.54 12.47 2.43
CA ASP A 71 0.73 13.60 1.51
C ASP A 71 -0.62 14.17 1.02
N TYR A 72 -1.70 13.45 1.22
CA TYR A 72 -3.04 13.91 0.95
C TYR A 72 -3.56 14.77 2.12
N ARG A 73 -3.71 16.07 1.86
CA ARG A 73 -4.01 17.07 2.88
C ARG A 73 -5.21 16.74 3.80
N PRO A 74 -6.38 16.28 3.29
CA PRO A 74 -7.50 15.93 4.16
C PRO A 74 -7.20 14.81 5.16
N PHE A 75 -6.31 13.85 4.81
CA PHE A 75 -5.88 12.84 5.78
C PHE A 75 -4.89 13.43 6.78
N ALA A 76 -3.91 14.21 6.31
CA ALA A 76 -2.92 14.85 7.19
C ALA A 76 -3.58 15.73 8.26
N GLU A 77 -4.52 16.58 7.86
CA GLU A 77 -5.26 17.47 8.77
C GLU A 77 -6.08 16.72 9.83
N ARG A 78 -6.58 15.53 9.49
CA ARG A 78 -7.35 14.66 10.38
C ARG A 78 -6.50 13.61 11.09
N GLN A 79 -5.18 13.65 10.91
CA GLN A 79 -4.23 12.66 11.46
C GLN A 79 -4.60 11.22 11.11
N ILE A 80 -5.09 11.00 9.89
CA ILE A 80 -5.40 9.67 9.35
C ILE A 80 -4.15 9.13 8.69
N PRO A 81 -3.56 8.03 9.20
CA PRO A 81 -2.45 7.36 8.52
C PRO A 81 -2.92 6.75 7.21
N GLU A 82 -2.04 6.72 6.21
CA GLU A 82 -2.36 6.24 4.87
C GLU A 82 -1.63 4.94 4.55
N ILE A 83 -2.40 3.93 4.12
CA ILE A 83 -1.85 2.73 3.48
C ILE A 83 -1.62 3.06 2.01
N SER A 84 -0.43 2.77 1.51
CA SER A 84 -0.04 3.01 0.13
C SER A 84 0.84 1.90 -0.43
N ASP A 85 1.04 1.91 -1.74
CA ASP A 85 1.92 0.98 -2.44
C ASP A 85 1.62 -0.51 -2.19
N LEU A 86 0.37 -0.91 -2.12
CA LEU A 86 0.02 -2.33 -2.07
C LEU A 86 0.33 -2.99 -3.42
N ASN A 87 1.34 -3.82 -3.43
CA ASN A 87 1.77 -4.59 -4.59
C ASN A 87 1.95 -6.07 -4.25
N VAL A 88 1.34 -6.95 -5.02
CA VAL A 88 1.58 -8.39 -4.99
C VAL A 88 2.06 -8.80 -6.38
N LEU A 89 3.22 -9.45 -6.43
CA LEU A 89 3.79 -9.93 -7.70
C LEU A 89 2.81 -10.87 -8.40
N PRO A 90 2.63 -10.77 -9.73
CA PRO A 90 1.66 -11.57 -10.48
C PRO A 90 1.69 -13.07 -10.20
N PRO A 91 2.87 -13.75 -10.10
CA PRO A 91 2.92 -15.17 -9.79
C PRO A 91 2.37 -15.56 -8.41
N HIS A 92 2.30 -14.60 -7.48
CA HIS A 92 1.85 -14.82 -6.10
C HIS A 92 0.44 -14.29 -5.82
N ARG A 93 -0.25 -13.77 -6.84
CA ARG A 93 -1.62 -13.28 -6.69
C ARG A 93 -2.62 -14.40 -6.41
N ARG A 94 -3.78 -14.02 -5.86
CA ARG A 94 -4.91 -14.92 -5.53
C ARG A 94 -4.58 -16.00 -4.49
N GLN A 95 -3.59 -15.74 -3.65
CA GLN A 95 -3.16 -16.60 -2.53
C GLN A 95 -3.40 -15.93 -1.17
N GLY A 96 -4.20 -14.86 -1.11
CA GLY A 96 -4.51 -14.15 0.11
C GLY A 96 -3.44 -13.15 0.59
N ILE A 97 -2.32 -13.00 -0.14
CA ILE A 97 -1.17 -12.18 0.29
C ILE A 97 -1.54 -10.71 0.43
N GLY A 98 -2.30 -10.16 -0.53
CA GLY A 98 -2.76 -8.77 -0.45
C GLY A 98 -3.62 -8.49 0.78
N ASN A 99 -4.51 -9.42 1.15
CA ASN A 99 -5.30 -9.31 2.37
C ASN A 99 -4.43 -9.40 3.64
N ALA A 100 -3.44 -10.30 3.67
CA ALA A 100 -2.53 -10.43 4.80
C ALA A 100 -1.65 -9.17 5.00
N LEU A 101 -1.20 -8.55 3.90
CA LEU A 101 -0.49 -7.27 3.94
C LEU A 101 -1.38 -6.15 4.49
N LEU A 102 -2.64 -6.07 4.02
CA LEU A 102 -3.61 -5.10 4.53
C LEU A 102 -3.94 -5.34 6.01
N ASP A 103 -4.14 -6.60 6.44
CA ASP A 103 -4.36 -6.94 7.84
C ASP A 103 -3.22 -6.43 8.72
N ARG A 104 -1.98 -6.58 8.27
CA ARG A 104 -0.80 -6.13 9.00
C ARG A 104 -0.72 -4.61 9.08
N ALA A 105 -0.97 -3.91 7.96
CA ALA A 105 -0.95 -2.45 7.91
C ALA A 105 -2.09 -1.83 8.73
N GLU A 106 -3.32 -2.37 8.62
CA GLU A 106 -4.48 -1.92 9.40
C GLU A 106 -4.29 -2.16 10.90
N SER A 107 -3.74 -3.31 11.28
CA SER A 107 -3.37 -3.59 12.68
C SER A 107 -2.34 -2.60 13.21
N ALA A 108 -1.32 -2.26 12.42
CA ALA A 108 -0.34 -1.25 12.80
C ALA A 108 -0.98 0.14 12.93
N ALA A 109 -1.85 0.52 12.00
CA ALA A 109 -2.57 1.80 12.05
C ALA A 109 -3.42 1.93 13.31
N SER A 110 -4.10 0.85 13.74
CA SER A 110 -4.97 0.82 14.93
C SER A 110 -4.24 1.14 16.23
N ALA A 111 -2.92 1.00 16.26
CA ALA A 111 -2.11 1.35 17.43
C ALA A 111 -2.07 2.87 17.71
N ARG A 112 -2.32 3.71 16.70
CA ARG A 112 -2.22 5.18 16.81
C ARG A 112 -3.45 5.93 16.29
N SER A 113 -4.34 5.26 15.56
CA SER A 113 -5.52 5.89 14.95
C SER A 113 -6.72 4.96 15.01
N LYS A 114 -7.92 5.58 15.03
CA LYS A 114 -9.20 4.84 14.89
C LYS A 114 -9.69 4.72 13.46
N VAL A 115 -9.00 5.39 12.53
CA VAL A 115 -9.34 5.41 11.11
C VAL A 115 -8.04 5.27 10.31
N VAL A 116 -8.08 4.51 9.23
CA VAL A 116 -7.01 4.42 8.25
C VAL A 116 -7.51 4.83 6.88
N GLY A 117 -6.66 5.47 6.10
CA GLY A 117 -6.95 5.90 4.74
C GLY A 117 -6.18 5.08 3.71
N ILE A 118 -6.69 5.06 2.48
CA ILE A 118 -6.06 4.44 1.32
C ILE A 118 -6.54 5.13 0.05
N GLY A 119 -5.66 5.33 -0.92
CA GLY A 119 -6.03 5.76 -2.27
C GLY A 119 -6.17 4.57 -3.21
N VAL A 120 -7.05 4.68 -4.20
CA VAL A 120 -7.18 3.68 -5.25
C VAL A 120 -7.26 4.35 -6.61
N GLY A 121 -6.49 3.83 -7.58
CA GLY A 121 -6.52 4.28 -8.96
C GLY A 121 -7.84 3.99 -9.66
N LEU A 122 -8.08 4.65 -10.78
CA LEU A 122 -9.38 4.73 -11.43
C LEU A 122 -9.50 3.89 -12.71
N TYR A 123 -8.44 3.24 -13.17
CA TYR A 123 -8.49 2.40 -14.37
C TYR A 123 -8.41 0.89 -14.04
N SER A 124 -8.57 0.05 -15.06
CA SER A 124 -8.81 -1.39 -14.90
C SER A 124 -7.78 -2.16 -14.09
N ASP A 125 -6.51 -1.72 -14.11
CA ASP A 125 -5.44 -2.40 -13.37
C ASP A 125 -5.64 -2.32 -11.86
N TYR A 126 -6.38 -1.32 -11.38
CA TYR A 126 -6.78 -1.18 -9.98
C TYR A 126 -8.09 -1.91 -9.62
N GLY A 127 -8.74 -2.56 -10.59
CA GLY A 127 -10.05 -3.18 -10.36
C GLY A 127 -10.06 -4.22 -9.24
N ALA A 128 -9.01 -5.04 -9.13
CA ALA A 128 -8.87 -5.99 -8.03
C ALA A 128 -8.73 -5.28 -6.67
N ALA A 129 -7.92 -4.23 -6.60
CA ALA A 129 -7.74 -3.41 -5.40
C ALA A 129 -9.04 -2.71 -4.99
N GLN A 130 -9.76 -2.10 -5.94
CA GLN A 130 -11.07 -1.48 -5.70
C GLN A 130 -12.03 -2.47 -5.02
N ARG A 131 -12.11 -3.70 -5.53
CA ARG A 131 -12.98 -4.74 -4.96
C ARG A 131 -12.55 -5.20 -3.58
N ILE A 132 -11.24 -5.35 -3.33
CA ILE A 132 -10.71 -5.73 -2.02
C ILE A 132 -11.06 -4.64 -0.99
N TYR A 133 -10.81 -3.38 -1.31
CA TYR A 133 -11.05 -2.27 -0.38
C TYR A 133 -12.54 -2.15 -0.01
N VAL A 134 -13.44 -2.24 -0.98
CA VAL A 134 -14.89 -2.23 -0.72
C VAL A 134 -15.30 -3.41 0.17
N ARG A 135 -14.81 -4.63 -0.11
CA ARG A 135 -15.12 -5.81 0.74
C ARG A 135 -14.59 -5.68 2.16
N ARG A 136 -13.51 -4.93 2.35
CA ARG A 136 -12.93 -4.66 3.68
C ARG A 136 -13.64 -3.52 4.41
N GLY A 137 -14.61 -2.86 3.79
CA GLY A 137 -15.40 -1.79 4.39
C GLY A 137 -14.78 -0.40 4.24
N TYR A 138 -13.86 -0.22 3.30
CA TYR A 138 -13.41 1.13 2.92
C TYR A 138 -14.50 1.86 2.18
N LEU A 139 -14.75 3.11 2.54
CA LEU A 139 -15.71 3.99 1.90
C LEU A 139 -15.01 5.25 1.37
N PRO A 140 -15.51 5.83 0.26
CA PRO A 140 -15.01 7.12 -0.20
C PRO A 140 -15.04 8.17 0.90
N ASP A 141 -14.01 9.01 0.97
CA ASP A 141 -13.90 10.05 1.99
C ASP A 141 -14.81 11.26 1.75
N GLY A 142 -15.50 11.29 0.62
CA GLY A 142 -16.43 12.34 0.25
C GLY A 142 -15.80 13.55 -0.46
N GLN A 143 -14.51 13.52 -0.75
CA GLN A 143 -13.79 14.65 -1.40
C GLN A 143 -13.74 14.54 -2.93
N GLY A 144 -14.29 13.45 -3.51
CA GLY A 144 -14.29 13.23 -4.96
C GLY A 144 -12.93 12.76 -5.48
N ILE A 145 -12.70 12.98 -6.76
CA ILE A 145 -11.48 12.54 -7.45
C ILE A 145 -10.31 13.47 -7.12
N MET A 146 -9.15 12.86 -6.85
CA MET A 146 -7.87 13.54 -6.70
C MET A 146 -6.97 13.29 -7.90
N TYR A 147 -6.20 14.28 -8.28
CA TYR A 147 -5.08 14.15 -9.21
C TYR A 147 -3.84 14.76 -8.57
N ARG A 148 -2.80 13.95 -8.37
CA ARG A 148 -1.58 14.35 -7.63
C ARG A 148 -1.89 14.95 -6.26
N ASN A 149 -2.73 14.28 -5.50
CA ASN A 149 -3.20 14.69 -4.17
C ASN A 149 -3.94 16.04 -4.13
N GLN A 150 -4.38 16.58 -5.28
CA GLN A 150 -5.17 17.80 -5.37
C GLN A 150 -6.60 17.48 -5.84
N PRO A 151 -7.62 18.17 -5.31
CA PRO A 151 -8.99 18.01 -5.77
C PRO A 151 -9.13 18.32 -7.25
N VAL A 152 -9.92 17.54 -7.96
CA VAL A 152 -10.27 17.79 -9.37
C VAL A 152 -11.57 18.58 -9.40
N GLU A 153 -11.51 19.80 -9.94
CA GLU A 153 -12.68 20.67 -10.07
C GLU A 153 -13.67 20.16 -11.12
N PRO A 154 -14.97 20.35 -10.93
CA PRO A 154 -15.97 20.03 -11.94
C PRO A 154 -15.66 20.70 -13.30
N GLY A 155 -15.71 19.92 -14.39
CA GLY A 155 -15.39 20.38 -15.72
C GLY A 155 -13.90 20.36 -16.08
N ALA A 156 -13.00 20.02 -15.16
CA ALA A 156 -11.59 19.85 -15.44
C ALA A 156 -11.32 18.59 -16.30
N THR A 157 -10.24 18.64 -17.07
CA THR A 157 -9.71 17.48 -17.81
C THR A 157 -8.46 16.99 -17.11
N ILE A 158 -8.39 15.70 -16.83
CA ILE A 158 -7.20 15.04 -16.24
C ILE A 158 -6.79 13.84 -17.08
N THR A 159 -5.53 13.43 -16.95
CA THR A 159 -5.06 12.16 -17.46
C THR A 159 -5.45 11.04 -16.48
N ILE A 160 -6.00 9.95 -16.98
CA ILE A 160 -6.23 8.75 -16.16
C ILE A 160 -4.95 7.93 -16.15
N ASP A 161 -4.14 8.14 -15.14
CA ASP A 161 -2.87 7.48 -14.84
C ASP A 161 -2.80 7.13 -13.34
N ASP A 162 -1.63 6.75 -12.83
CA ASP A 162 -1.44 6.36 -11.43
C ASP A 162 -1.61 7.53 -10.44
N GLU A 163 -1.67 8.76 -10.93
CA GLU A 163 -1.87 9.97 -10.11
C GLU A 163 -3.36 10.32 -9.92
N ALA A 164 -4.25 9.68 -10.69
CA ALA A 164 -5.69 9.84 -10.55
C ALA A 164 -6.25 8.81 -9.56
N ALA A 165 -6.82 9.27 -8.47
CA ALA A 165 -7.25 8.42 -7.38
C ALA A 165 -8.57 8.83 -6.74
N LEU A 166 -9.24 7.86 -6.13
CA LEU A 166 -10.31 8.06 -5.16
C LEU A 166 -9.76 7.69 -3.79
N MET A 167 -9.92 8.59 -2.82
CA MET A 167 -9.46 8.38 -1.46
C MET A 167 -10.56 7.75 -0.61
N LEU A 168 -10.19 6.70 0.12
CA LEU A 168 -11.12 5.89 0.91
C LEU A 168 -10.66 5.87 2.37
N THR A 169 -11.60 5.71 3.30
CA THR A 169 -11.30 5.53 4.72
C THR A 169 -12.03 4.33 5.29
N ARG A 170 -11.47 3.77 6.36
CA ARG A 170 -12.07 2.67 7.12
C ARG A 170 -11.79 2.86 8.61
N PRO A 171 -12.77 2.60 9.52
CA PRO A 171 -12.50 2.44 10.94
C PRO A 171 -11.56 1.26 11.20
N VAL A 172 -10.61 1.44 12.14
CA VAL A 172 -9.69 0.41 12.64
C VAL A 172 -9.65 0.48 14.16
N GLY A 173 -9.70 -0.68 14.83
CA GLY A 173 -9.71 -0.72 16.29
C GLY A 173 -10.84 -1.53 16.84
#